data_9938089047e6cd0e8f1094b11e144184
#
_entry.id   9938089047e6cd0e8f1094b11e144184
#
_cell.length_a   1.000
_cell.length_b   1.000
_cell.length_c   1.000
_cell.angle_alpha   90.00
_cell.angle_beta   90.00
_cell.angle_gamma   90.00
#
_symmetry.space_group_name_H-M   'P 1'
#
loop_
_entity.id
_entity.type
_entity.pdbx_description
1 polymer ?
#
loop_
_entity_poly.entity_id
_entity_poly.type
_entity_poly.pdbx_seq_one_letter_code
_entity_poly.pdbx_strand_id
1 'polypeptide(L)'
;NMLGKKNMLGQNVIIQSIGASSGIIVAGAIFTLPALYILGLETAFYKVFLSSVLGGILGIVLLIPFRKYFVKEMHGKYPFPEATATTEVLVSGEKGGNQAKLLAVAGLVGGLYDFAASTFGLWTEEISTRMTAWGTLCADKFKTLLKVNTSAAVLGLGYIIGLKYSAIIAAGSFLIWLLVVPVVGSTATGAGMSPEELYQTFGRPLGIGGIAMAGLIGIIRQSGIIKQAMGLAVSEFSGKKKAETNVPRTQRDLTMRTILTTLIAALATTFFFFQFGILGNWGQTAVALLIVFVISFLFTTVAANAIAIVGSNPVSGMTLMTLILASLVPVSYTHLRAHETCADL
;
A
#
# COMPACT_ATOMS: atom_id res chain seq x y z
N ASN A 1 -31.60 8.74 -4.11
CA ASN A 1 -32.58 7.94 -4.89
C ASN A 1 -33.29 8.76 -5.97
N MET A 2 -32.54 9.47 -6.81
CA MET A 2 -33.12 10.24 -7.94
C MET A 2 -33.88 9.38 -8.97
N LEU A 3 -33.66 8.06 -8.98
CA LEU A 3 -34.24 7.13 -9.97
C LEU A 3 -35.32 6.20 -9.39
N GLY A 4 -35.76 6.40 -8.13
CA GLY A 4 -36.92 5.68 -7.55
C GLY A 4 -36.79 4.16 -7.40
N LYS A 5 -35.64 3.55 -7.65
CA LYS A 5 -35.41 2.10 -7.49
C LYS A 5 -35.08 1.76 -6.05
N LYS A 6 -35.84 0.86 -5.45
CA LYS A 6 -35.57 0.27 -4.14
C LYS A 6 -34.49 -0.84 -4.26
N ASN A 7 -33.63 -0.98 -3.26
CA ASN A 7 -32.56 -2.02 -3.13
C ASN A 7 -31.41 -1.87 -4.14
N MET A 8 -30.78 -0.70 -4.20
CA MET A 8 -29.60 -0.46 -5.06
C MET A 8 -28.25 -0.66 -4.33
N LEU A 9 -28.24 -1.06 -3.06
CA LEU A 9 -27.00 -1.17 -2.28
C LEU A 9 -25.94 -2.03 -2.96
N GLY A 10 -26.32 -3.23 -3.46
CA GLY A 10 -25.39 -4.11 -4.14
C GLY A 10 -24.79 -3.51 -5.43
N GLN A 11 -25.57 -2.76 -6.18
CA GLN A 11 -25.10 -2.06 -7.37
C GLN A 11 -24.15 -0.93 -7.00
N ASN A 12 -24.48 -0.15 -5.97
CA ASN A 12 -23.65 0.95 -5.48
C ASN A 12 -22.32 0.44 -4.93
N VAL A 13 -22.30 -0.71 -4.24
CA VAL A 13 -21.05 -1.37 -3.78
C VAL A 13 -20.16 -1.74 -4.96
N ILE A 14 -20.71 -2.29 -6.05
CA ILE A 14 -19.94 -2.64 -7.25
C ILE A 14 -19.38 -1.38 -7.90
N ILE A 15 -20.19 -0.33 -8.08
CA ILE A 15 -19.76 0.94 -8.68
C ILE A 15 -18.64 1.57 -7.84
N GLN A 16 -18.82 1.62 -6.51
CA GLN A 16 -17.83 2.15 -5.60
C GLN A 16 -16.52 1.35 -5.64
N SER A 17 -16.60 0.03 -5.68
CA SER A 17 -15.40 -0.84 -5.74
C SER A 17 -14.62 -0.63 -7.03
N ILE A 18 -15.30 -0.49 -8.17
CA ILE A 18 -14.64 -0.22 -9.46
C ILE A 18 -14.00 1.18 -9.45
N GLY A 19 -14.72 2.19 -8.97
CA GLY A 19 -14.21 3.55 -8.86
C GLY A 19 -12.99 3.66 -7.94
N ALA A 20 -13.05 3.05 -6.77
CA ALA A 20 -11.94 3.03 -5.81
C ALA A 20 -10.71 2.30 -6.37
N SER A 21 -10.89 1.18 -7.08
CA SER A 21 -9.79 0.41 -7.67
C SER A 21 -8.98 1.23 -8.66
N SER A 22 -9.63 2.03 -9.50
CA SER A 22 -8.93 2.90 -10.47
C SER A 22 -8.10 3.97 -9.76
N GLY A 23 -8.63 4.59 -8.71
CA GLY A 23 -7.92 5.59 -7.91
C GLY A 23 -6.68 5.04 -7.22
N ILE A 24 -6.73 3.81 -6.70
CA ILE A 24 -5.60 3.16 -6.03
C ILE A 24 -4.46 2.87 -7.02
N ILE A 25 -4.77 2.40 -8.23
CA ILE A 25 -3.76 2.17 -9.28
C ILE A 25 -3.07 3.48 -9.66
N VAL A 26 -3.83 4.55 -9.88
CA VAL A 26 -3.30 5.89 -10.20
C VAL A 26 -2.43 6.42 -9.05
N ALA A 27 -2.88 6.29 -7.81
CA ALA A 27 -2.11 6.70 -6.64
C ALA A 27 -0.77 5.96 -6.53
N GLY A 28 -0.73 4.66 -6.85
CA GLY A 28 0.52 3.89 -6.93
C GLY A 28 1.46 4.41 -8.03
N ALA A 29 0.91 4.70 -9.20
CA ALA A 29 1.67 5.16 -10.37
C ALA A 29 2.29 6.56 -10.15
N ILE A 30 1.58 7.49 -9.52
CA ILE A 30 2.04 8.86 -9.25
C ILE A 30 3.36 8.87 -8.46
N PHE A 31 3.59 7.91 -7.59
CA PHE A 31 4.82 7.83 -6.78
C PHE A 31 5.98 7.13 -7.49
N THR A 32 5.73 6.40 -8.58
CA THR A 32 6.77 5.63 -9.29
C THR A 32 7.15 6.22 -10.64
N LEU A 33 6.16 6.72 -11.40
CA LEU A 33 6.40 7.28 -12.73
C LEU A 33 7.36 8.47 -12.77
N PRO A 34 7.33 9.43 -11.82
CA PRO A 34 8.27 10.56 -11.85
C PRO A 34 9.74 10.12 -11.83
N ALA A 35 10.06 8.98 -11.18
CA ALA A 35 11.42 8.46 -11.16
C ALA A 35 11.95 8.14 -12.56
N LEU A 36 11.11 7.66 -13.48
CA LEU A 36 11.50 7.36 -14.86
C LEU A 36 11.89 8.63 -15.60
N TYR A 37 11.14 9.72 -15.42
CA TYR A 37 11.44 11.01 -16.03
C TYR A 37 12.72 11.65 -15.44
N ILE A 38 12.90 11.56 -14.12
CA ILE A 38 14.10 12.06 -13.43
C ILE A 38 15.36 11.33 -13.91
N LEU A 39 15.24 10.03 -14.17
CA LEU A 39 16.34 9.20 -14.69
C LEU A 39 16.53 9.32 -16.21
N GLY A 40 15.73 10.15 -16.90
CA GLY A 40 15.81 10.32 -18.35
C GLY A 40 15.44 9.08 -19.17
N LEU A 41 14.68 8.15 -18.56
CA LEU A 41 14.24 6.92 -19.25
C LEU A 41 13.03 7.21 -20.14
N GLU A 42 13.03 6.63 -21.34
CA GLU A 42 11.90 6.75 -22.24
C GLU A 42 10.65 6.03 -21.70
N THR A 43 9.58 6.80 -21.50
CA THR A 43 8.29 6.31 -21.02
C THR A 43 7.27 6.34 -22.16
N ALA A 44 7.16 5.23 -22.87
CA ALA A 44 6.06 5.08 -23.83
C ALA A 44 4.76 4.71 -23.08
N PHE A 45 3.65 5.35 -23.45
CA PHE A 45 2.33 5.13 -22.84
C PHE A 45 1.95 3.64 -22.75
N TYR A 46 2.20 2.87 -23.81
CA TYR A 46 1.85 1.44 -23.83
C TYR A 46 2.64 0.63 -22.77
N LYS A 47 3.89 1.02 -22.45
CA LYS A 47 4.70 0.34 -21.42
C LYS A 47 4.10 0.55 -20.04
N VAL A 48 3.70 1.78 -19.73
CA VAL A 48 3.05 2.12 -18.46
C VAL A 48 1.68 1.44 -18.34
N PHE A 49 0.89 1.48 -19.41
CA PHE A 49 -0.44 0.85 -19.47
C PHE A 49 -0.34 -0.67 -19.24
N LEU A 50 0.50 -1.36 -20.01
CA LEU A 50 0.67 -2.82 -19.88
C LEU A 50 1.24 -3.21 -18.52
N SER A 51 2.21 -2.46 -17.98
CA SER A 51 2.73 -2.70 -16.63
C SER A 51 1.64 -2.60 -15.57
N SER A 52 0.78 -1.59 -15.65
CA SER A 52 -0.33 -1.39 -14.72
C SER A 52 -1.37 -2.50 -14.81
N VAL A 53 -1.75 -2.89 -16.04
CA VAL A 53 -2.71 -3.98 -16.26
C VAL A 53 -2.17 -5.32 -15.74
N LEU A 54 -0.93 -5.66 -16.10
CA LEU A 54 -0.31 -6.92 -15.68
C LEU A 54 -0.11 -6.96 -14.16
N GLY A 55 0.34 -5.86 -13.58
CA GLY A 55 0.47 -5.74 -12.13
C GLY A 55 -0.86 -5.87 -11.39
N GLY A 56 -1.92 -5.25 -11.91
CA GLY A 56 -3.28 -5.39 -11.39
C GLY A 56 -3.79 -6.84 -11.44
N ILE A 57 -3.62 -7.52 -12.58
CA ILE A 57 -4.00 -8.93 -12.73
C ILE A 57 -3.22 -9.81 -11.75
N LEU A 58 -1.90 -9.65 -11.67
CA LEU A 58 -1.07 -10.42 -10.73
C LEU A 58 -1.50 -10.18 -9.28
N GLY A 59 -1.74 -8.93 -8.87
CA GLY A 59 -2.18 -8.60 -7.52
C GLY A 59 -3.52 -9.25 -7.17
N ILE A 60 -4.51 -9.19 -8.07
CA ILE A 60 -5.82 -9.82 -7.88
C ILE A 60 -5.67 -11.34 -7.74
N VAL A 61 -4.99 -11.97 -8.69
CA VAL A 61 -4.88 -13.43 -8.75
C VAL A 61 -4.14 -13.99 -7.53
N LEU A 62 -3.09 -13.29 -7.07
CA LEU A 62 -2.33 -13.66 -5.88
C LEU A 62 -3.12 -13.45 -4.58
N LEU A 63 -4.09 -12.53 -4.55
CA LEU A 63 -4.90 -12.25 -3.36
C LEU A 63 -6.10 -13.20 -3.21
N ILE A 64 -6.69 -13.69 -4.29
CA ILE A 64 -7.90 -14.52 -4.24
C ILE A 64 -7.79 -15.69 -3.24
N PRO A 65 -6.68 -16.46 -3.16
CA PRO A 65 -6.55 -17.56 -2.20
C PRO A 65 -6.68 -17.13 -0.74
N PHE A 66 -6.31 -15.86 -0.43
CA PHE A 66 -6.36 -15.30 0.91
C PHE A 66 -7.70 -14.64 1.24
N ARG A 67 -8.55 -14.41 0.24
CA ARG A 67 -9.84 -13.71 0.43
C ARG A 67 -10.69 -14.36 1.52
N LYS A 68 -10.82 -15.69 1.53
CA LYS A 68 -11.60 -16.43 2.51
C LYS A 68 -11.09 -16.17 3.94
N TYR A 69 -9.79 -16.13 4.12
CA TYR A 69 -9.18 -15.82 5.40
C TYR A 69 -9.57 -14.42 5.88
N PHE A 70 -9.34 -13.38 5.07
CA PHE A 70 -9.61 -12.00 5.48
C PHE A 70 -11.11 -11.72 5.68
N VAL A 71 -11.96 -12.23 4.79
CA VAL A 71 -13.40 -11.91 4.78
C VAL A 71 -14.21 -12.78 5.72
N LYS A 72 -13.85 -14.06 5.90
CA LYS A 72 -14.64 -15.04 6.68
C LYS A 72 -14.00 -15.37 8.02
N GLU A 73 -12.73 -15.81 8.04
CA GLU A 73 -12.10 -16.31 9.27
C GLU A 73 -11.71 -15.18 10.23
N MET A 74 -11.32 -14.03 9.68
CA MET A 74 -10.95 -12.83 10.43
C MET A 74 -12.07 -11.81 10.53
N HIS A 75 -13.29 -12.19 10.12
CA HIS A 75 -14.46 -11.31 10.26
C HIS A 75 -14.68 -10.90 11.73
N GLY A 76 -14.85 -9.59 11.95
CA GLY A 76 -15.00 -9.02 13.28
C GLY A 76 -13.71 -8.88 14.11
N LYS A 77 -12.58 -9.44 13.66
CA LYS A 77 -11.27 -9.29 14.32
C LYS A 77 -10.49 -8.08 13.79
N TYR A 78 -10.59 -7.83 12.50
CA TYR A 78 -10.00 -6.65 11.86
C TYR A 78 -11.05 -5.55 11.71
N PRO A 79 -10.68 -4.28 11.91
CA PRO A 79 -11.62 -3.16 11.86
C PRO A 79 -12.08 -2.82 10.44
N PHE A 80 -11.28 -3.07 9.40
CA PHE A 80 -11.53 -2.64 8.01
C PHE A 80 -12.10 -1.21 7.94
N PRO A 81 -11.41 -0.20 8.50
CA PRO A 81 -12.03 1.08 8.82
C PRO A 81 -12.59 1.80 7.59
N GLU A 82 -11.83 1.83 6.50
CA GLU A 82 -12.26 2.49 5.27
C GLU A 82 -13.45 1.78 4.60
N ALA A 83 -13.41 0.44 4.54
CA ALA A 83 -14.50 -0.34 3.99
C ALA A 83 -15.77 -0.24 4.84
N THR A 84 -15.63 -0.20 6.16
CA THR A 84 -16.75 -0.02 7.11
C THR A 84 -17.38 1.35 6.92
N ALA A 85 -16.58 2.42 6.91
CA ALA A 85 -17.06 3.78 6.68
C ALA A 85 -17.75 3.92 5.32
N THR A 86 -17.17 3.39 4.26
CA THR A 86 -17.77 3.40 2.91
C THR A 86 -19.11 2.67 2.89
N THR A 87 -19.20 1.53 3.58
CA THR A 87 -20.44 0.76 3.68
C THR A 87 -21.52 1.56 4.43
N GLU A 88 -21.17 2.21 5.53
CA GLU A 88 -22.08 3.07 6.29
C GLU A 88 -22.60 4.26 5.46
N VAL A 89 -21.72 4.88 4.66
CA VAL A 89 -22.09 5.94 3.71
C VAL A 89 -23.10 5.43 2.69
N LEU A 90 -22.87 4.28 2.09
CA LEU A 90 -23.77 3.68 1.10
C LEU A 90 -25.12 3.31 1.70
N VAL A 91 -25.13 2.71 2.90
CA VAL A 91 -26.35 2.35 3.64
C VAL A 91 -27.14 3.59 4.06
N SER A 92 -26.45 4.63 4.53
CA SER A 92 -27.08 5.90 4.89
C SER A 92 -27.70 6.61 3.67
N GLY A 93 -27.01 6.55 2.53
CA GLY A 93 -27.52 7.06 1.25
C GLY A 93 -28.75 6.30 0.77
N GLU A 94 -28.82 4.98 0.95
CA GLU A 94 -30.01 4.18 0.59
C GLU A 94 -31.20 4.44 1.51
N LYS A 95 -30.97 4.50 2.82
CA LYS A 95 -32.01 4.80 3.80
C LYS A 95 -32.58 6.21 3.65
N GLY A 96 -31.76 7.15 3.20
CA GLY A 96 -32.15 8.56 3.05
C GLY A 96 -32.47 9.27 4.36
N GLY A 97 -33.28 10.35 4.29
CA GLY A 97 -33.74 11.07 5.46
C GLY A 97 -32.64 11.83 6.22
N ASN A 98 -32.74 11.85 7.56
CA ASN A 98 -31.83 12.61 8.41
C ASN A 98 -30.36 12.13 8.35
N GLN A 99 -30.12 10.85 8.12
CA GLN A 99 -28.76 10.31 8.02
C GLN A 99 -28.04 10.80 6.76
N ALA A 100 -28.72 10.79 5.61
CA ALA A 100 -28.17 11.32 4.37
C ALA A 100 -27.94 12.83 4.45
N LYS A 101 -28.82 13.57 5.13
CA LYS A 101 -28.65 15.01 5.37
C LYS A 101 -27.43 15.29 6.25
N LEU A 102 -27.26 14.55 7.34
CA LEU A 102 -26.08 14.68 8.22
C LEU A 102 -24.78 14.42 7.48
N LEU A 103 -24.74 13.34 6.66
CA LEU A 103 -23.58 13.00 5.84
C LEU A 103 -23.26 14.12 4.84
N ALA A 104 -24.27 14.67 4.16
CA ALA A 104 -24.08 15.76 3.21
C ALA A 104 -23.56 17.03 3.90
N VAL A 105 -24.11 17.38 5.06
CA VAL A 105 -23.65 18.55 5.84
C VAL A 105 -22.22 18.34 6.34
N ALA A 106 -21.89 17.16 6.89
CA ALA A 106 -20.54 16.87 7.36
C ALA A 106 -19.51 16.90 6.22
N GLY A 107 -19.85 16.34 5.06
CA GLY A 107 -19.02 16.38 3.87
C GLY A 107 -18.81 17.80 3.34
N LEU A 108 -19.86 18.61 3.34
CA LEU A 108 -19.78 20.02 2.94
C LEU A 108 -18.92 20.84 3.91
N VAL A 109 -19.10 20.67 5.21
CA VAL A 109 -18.32 21.39 6.24
C VAL A 109 -16.84 20.99 6.17
N GLY A 110 -16.54 19.68 6.13
CA GLY A 110 -15.15 19.20 6.02
C GLY A 110 -14.49 19.61 4.69
N GLY A 111 -15.24 19.51 3.58
CA GLY A 111 -14.76 19.92 2.27
C GLY A 111 -14.52 21.42 2.17
N LEU A 112 -15.39 22.25 2.70
CA LEU A 112 -15.18 23.71 2.77
C LEU A 112 -14.01 24.08 3.66
N TYR A 113 -13.84 23.37 4.78
CA TYR A 113 -12.71 23.57 5.68
C TYR A 113 -11.38 23.30 4.95
N ASP A 114 -11.20 22.11 4.36
CA ASP A 114 -9.96 21.76 3.64
C ASP A 114 -9.76 22.64 2.39
N PHE A 115 -10.84 22.98 1.66
CA PHE A 115 -10.79 23.90 0.53
C PHE A 115 -10.33 25.31 0.92
N ALA A 116 -10.80 25.82 2.06
CA ALA A 116 -10.39 27.13 2.56
C ALA A 116 -8.91 27.17 2.97
N ALA A 117 -8.39 26.09 3.57
CA ALA A 117 -6.99 25.96 3.90
C ALA A 117 -6.10 25.86 2.65
N SER A 118 -6.41 24.93 1.74
CA SER A 118 -5.56 24.64 0.58
C SER A 118 -5.61 25.73 -0.51
N THR A 119 -6.78 26.34 -0.74
CA THR A 119 -6.96 27.30 -1.84
C THR A 119 -6.69 28.74 -1.42
N PHE A 120 -7.20 29.14 -0.26
CA PHE A 120 -7.06 30.52 0.22
C PHE A 120 -5.93 30.71 1.24
N GLY A 121 -5.32 29.61 1.74
CA GLY A 121 -4.26 29.69 2.72
C GLY A 121 -4.68 30.37 4.03
N LEU A 122 -5.97 30.25 4.42
CA LEU A 122 -6.50 30.91 5.63
C LEU A 122 -5.81 30.43 6.90
N TRP A 123 -5.35 29.20 6.89
CA TRP A 123 -4.45 28.61 7.90
C TRP A 123 -3.51 27.62 7.24
N THR A 124 -2.46 27.25 7.94
CA THR A 124 -1.45 26.30 7.45
C THR A 124 -1.98 24.87 7.49
N GLU A 125 -1.73 24.10 6.43
CA GLU A 125 -2.08 22.68 6.37
C GLU A 125 -1.31 21.84 7.40
N GLU A 126 -0.12 22.31 7.82
CA GLU A 126 0.70 21.70 8.85
C GLU A 126 1.05 22.70 9.95
N ILE A 127 0.74 22.36 11.19
CA ILE A 127 1.25 23.08 12.37
C ILE A 127 2.55 22.43 12.77
N SER A 128 3.63 23.22 12.78
CA SER A 128 4.97 22.78 13.15
C SER A 128 5.44 23.44 14.43
N THR A 129 6.21 22.75 15.23
CA THR A 129 6.87 23.36 16.40
C THR A 129 7.83 24.47 16.01
N ARG A 130 8.34 24.50 14.79
CA ARG A 130 9.17 25.62 14.27
C ARG A 130 8.44 26.97 14.17
N MET A 131 7.12 26.98 14.31
CA MET A 131 6.35 28.25 14.36
C MET A 131 6.63 29.05 15.65
N THR A 132 7.24 28.44 16.64
CA THR A 132 7.60 29.08 17.90
C THR A 132 9.12 29.20 18.03
N ALA A 133 9.62 30.29 18.64
CA ALA A 133 11.06 30.51 18.86
C ALA A 133 11.69 29.37 19.70
N TRP A 134 10.96 28.83 20.67
CA TRP A 134 11.41 27.69 21.45
C TRP A 134 11.49 26.40 20.59
N GLY A 135 10.51 26.19 19.72
CA GLY A 135 10.51 25.03 18.83
C GLY A 135 11.61 25.07 17.77
N THR A 136 12.01 26.27 17.27
CA THR A 136 13.18 26.41 16.40
C THR A 136 14.46 26.06 17.14
N LEU A 137 14.62 26.52 18.38
CA LEU A 137 15.77 26.13 19.22
C LEU A 137 15.83 24.61 19.46
N CYS A 138 14.68 23.96 19.69
CA CYS A 138 14.60 22.51 19.84
C CYS A 138 14.96 21.78 18.54
N ALA A 139 14.48 22.25 17.40
CA ALA A 139 14.79 21.69 16.09
C ALA A 139 16.29 21.81 15.74
N ASP A 140 16.90 22.95 16.05
CA ASP A 140 18.29 23.21 15.71
C ASP A 140 19.28 22.52 16.67
N LYS A 141 19.04 22.61 17.99
CA LYS A 141 19.93 22.02 19.01
C LYS A 141 19.69 20.52 19.23
N PHE A 142 18.43 20.13 19.39
CA PHE A 142 18.07 18.76 19.75
C PHE A 142 17.58 17.93 18.58
N LYS A 143 17.54 18.53 17.38
CA LYS A 143 17.02 17.87 16.15
C LYS A 143 15.59 17.33 16.32
N THR A 144 14.81 17.92 17.24
CA THR A 144 13.45 17.49 17.56
C THR A 144 12.45 18.38 16.81
N LEU A 145 11.60 17.75 16.01
CA LEU A 145 10.57 18.43 15.22
C LEU A 145 9.25 17.66 15.33
N LEU A 146 8.17 18.36 15.65
CA LEU A 146 6.82 17.81 15.60
C LEU A 146 5.99 18.60 14.58
N LYS A 147 5.29 17.88 13.72
CA LYS A 147 4.34 18.42 12.75
C LYS A 147 3.01 17.72 12.92
N VAL A 148 1.93 18.47 12.89
CA VAL A 148 0.55 17.97 12.93
C VAL A 148 -0.19 18.49 11.72
N ASN A 149 -0.78 17.58 10.96
CA ASN A 149 -1.63 17.92 9.82
C ASN A 149 -3.00 18.37 10.33
N THR A 150 -3.51 19.47 9.78
CA THR A 150 -4.78 20.11 10.19
C THR A 150 -5.97 19.72 9.32
N SER A 151 -5.79 18.86 8.32
CA SER A 151 -6.85 18.44 7.39
C SER A 151 -8.00 17.73 8.11
N ALA A 152 -9.22 18.11 7.78
CA ALA A 152 -10.43 17.45 8.26
C ALA A 152 -10.52 15.99 7.81
N ALA A 153 -10.01 15.69 6.61
CA ALA A 153 -9.97 14.33 6.08
C ALA A 153 -9.06 13.41 6.92
N VAL A 154 -7.85 13.90 7.31
CA VAL A 154 -6.91 13.14 8.16
C VAL A 154 -7.47 12.93 9.56
N LEU A 155 -8.13 13.96 10.14
CA LEU A 155 -8.80 13.84 11.43
C LEU A 155 -9.92 12.80 11.39
N GLY A 156 -10.75 12.83 10.35
CA GLY A 156 -11.83 11.86 10.13
C GLY A 156 -11.30 10.43 9.97
N LEU A 157 -10.20 10.24 9.22
CA LEU A 157 -9.55 8.95 9.08
C LEU A 157 -9.06 8.41 10.43
N GLY A 158 -8.41 9.25 11.24
CA GLY A 158 -7.97 8.87 12.59
C GLY A 158 -9.12 8.43 13.50
N TYR A 159 -10.29 9.09 13.40
CA TYR A 159 -11.48 8.71 14.13
C TYR A 159 -12.03 7.33 13.68
N ILE A 160 -12.07 7.08 12.36
CA ILE A 160 -12.56 5.82 11.77
C ILE A 160 -11.66 4.64 12.15
N ILE A 161 -10.34 4.82 12.12
CA ILE A 161 -9.34 3.79 12.49
C ILE A 161 -9.47 3.40 13.97
N GLY A 162 -9.89 4.33 14.81
CA GLY A 162 -10.10 4.13 16.23
C GLY A 162 -8.83 4.28 17.08
N LEU A 163 -9.02 4.47 18.39
CA LEU A 163 -7.98 4.86 19.34
C LEU A 163 -6.80 3.89 19.38
N LYS A 164 -7.05 2.58 19.35
CA LYS A 164 -5.99 1.56 19.47
C LYS A 164 -4.93 1.68 18.38
N TYR A 165 -5.36 1.74 17.13
CA TYR A 165 -4.42 1.77 16.00
C TYR A 165 -3.87 3.18 15.76
N SER A 166 -4.67 4.21 15.99
CA SER A 166 -4.19 5.61 15.94
C SER A 166 -3.10 5.86 16.99
N ALA A 167 -3.24 5.31 18.20
CA ALA A 167 -2.22 5.40 19.24
C ALA A 167 -0.91 4.68 18.84
N ILE A 168 -0.99 3.51 18.18
CA ILE A 168 0.19 2.79 17.70
C ILE A 168 0.91 3.62 16.62
N ILE A 169 0.16 4.22 15.68
CA ILE A 169 0.72 5.08 14.63
C ILE A 169 1.40 6.31 15.26
N ALA A 170 0.73 6.96 16.21
CA ALA A 170 1.29 8.10 16.93
C ALA A 170 2.56 7.72 17.71
N ALA A 171 2.55 6.56 18.38
CA ALA A 171 3.73 6.05 19.09
C ALA A 171 4.92 5.82 18.15
N GLY A 172 4.68 5.27 16.96
CA GLY A 172 5.69 5.13 15.91
C GLY A 172 6.26 6.47 15.47
N SER A 173 5.40 7.47 15.24
CA SER A 173 5.83 8.83 14.91
C SER A 173 6.65 9.46 16.01
N PHE A 174 6.21 9.35 17.26
CA PHE A 174 6.99 9.86 18.41
C PHE A 174 8.34 9.17 18.56
N LEU A 175 8.39 7.85 18.37
CA LEU A 175 9.64 7.11 18.42
C LEU A 175 10.65 7.63 17.39
N ILE A 176 10.21 7.88 16.16
CA ILE A 176 11.10 8.40 15.11
C ILE A 176 11.51 9.84 15.41
N TRP A 177 10.55 10.74 15.64
CA TRP A 177 10.80 12.18 15.73
C TRP A 177 11.39 12.65 17.07
N LEU A 178 11.12 11.93 18.18
CA LEU A 178 11.61 12.29 19.51
C LEU A 178 12.79 11.44 19.99
N LEU A 179 13.02 10.27 19.36
CA LEU A 179 14.11 9.39 19.79
C LEU A 179 15.13 9.19 18.65
N VAL A 180 14.72 8.62 17.51
CA VAL A 180 15.66 8.24 16.45
C VAL A 180 16.33 9.46 15.82
N VAL A 181 15.56 10.46 15.41
CA VAL A 181 16.10 11.66 14.76
C VAL A 181 17.06 12.44 15.68
N PRO A 182 16.73 12.72 16.96
CA PRO A 182 17.67 13.36 17.89
C PRO A 182 18.92 12.54 18.17
N VAL A 183 18.78 11.23 18.38
CA VAL A 183 19.92 10.34 18.66
C VAL A 183 20.87 10.29 17.46
N VAL A 184 20.37 10.10 16.24
CA VAL A 184 21.21 10.12 15.04
C VAL A 184 21.79 11.51 14.81
N GLY A 185 21.03 12.57 15.04
CA GLY A 185 21.49 13.95 14.91
C GLY A 185 22.59 14.35 15.90
N SER A 186 22.71 13.63 17.02
CA SER A 186 23.82 13.83 17.98
C SER A 186 25.11 13.10 17.58
N THR A 187 25.06 12.21 16.59
CA THR A 187 26.25 11.52 16.08
C THR A 187 27.05 12.42 15.11
N ALA A 188 28.31 12.10 14.91
CA ALA A 188 29.18 12.81 13.96
C ALA A 188 28.62 12.81 12.52
N THR A 189 27.91 11.74 12.14
CA THR A 189 27.29 11.59 10.81
C THR A 189 26.07 12.50 10.63
N GLY A 190 25.31 12.79 11.69
CA GLY A 190 24.08 13.56 11.64
C GLY A 190 24.19 15.01 12.10
N ALA A 191 25.31 15.42 12.70
CA ALA A 191 25.45 16.72 13.35
C ALA A 191 25.19 17.93 12.42
N GLY A 192 25.54 17.81 11.13
CA GLY A 192 25.34 18.86 10.13
C GLY A 192 23.98 18.85 9.42
N MET A 193 23.14 17.85 9.65
CA MET A 193 21.88 17.66 8.95
C MET A 193 20.72 18.34 9.67
N SER A 194 19.71 18.77 8.90
CA SER A 194 18.43 19.22 9.44
C SER A 194 17.60 18.04 9.95
N PRO A 195 16.62 18.24 10.86
CA PRO A 195 15.74 17.17 11.31
C PRO A 195 15.02 16.46 10.17
N GLU A 196 14.62 17.20 9.15
CA GLU A 196 13.95 16.68 7.97
C GLU A 196 14.87 15.80 7.12
N GLU A 197 16.12 16.20 6.93
CA GLU A 197 17.14 15.39 6.22
C GLU A 197 17.47 14.13 6.99
N LEU A 198 17.61 14.21 8.32
CA LEU A 198 17.81 13.04 9.19
C LEU A 198 16.63 12.05 9.08
N TYR A 199 15.41 12.57 9.04
CA TYR A 199 14.23 11.73 8.82
C TYR A 199 14.27 11.04 7.45
N GLN A 200 14.57 11.76 6.38
CA GLN A 200 14.63 11.20 5.03
C GLN A 200 15.73 10.14 4.90
N THR A 201 16.90 10.39 5.51
CA THR A 201 18.08 9.54 5.37
C THR A 201 18.03 8.32 6.28
N PHE A 202 17.52 8.45 7.51
CA PHE A 202 17.56 7.38 8.52
C PHE A 202 16.18 6.94 8.99
N GLY A 203 15.29 7.88 9.35
CA GLY A 203 13.98 7.56 9.91
C GLY A 203 13.07 6.83 8.95
N ARG A 204 13.01 7.30 7.71
CA ARG A 204 12.18 6.72 6.65
C ARG A 204 12.64 5.32 6.22
N PRO A 205 13.94 5.06 5.94
CA PRO A 205 14.41 3.71 5.65
C PRO A 205 14.17 2.72 6.80
N LEU A 206 14.31 3.17 8.05
CA LEU A 206 14.01 2.35 9.22
C LEU A 206 12.53 1.95 9.27
N GLY A 207 11.61 2.88 8.98
CA GLY A 207 10.18 2.60 8.87
C GLY A 207 9.87 1.62 7.72
N ILE A 208 10.50 1.79 6.56
CA ILE A 208 10.36 0.89 5.40
C ILE A 208 10.84 -0.53 5.74
N GLY A 209 12.00 -0.65 6.41
CA GLY A 209 12.52 -1.93 6.88
C GLY A 209 11.58 -2.59 7.90
N GLY A 210 10.99 -1.80 8.80
CA GLY A 210 9.96 -2.26 9.74
C GLY A 210 8.72 -2.84 9.05
N ILE A 211 8.21 -2.17 8.02
CA ILE A 211 7.08 -2.65 7.21
C ILE A 211 7.45 -3.96 6.51
N ALA A 212 8.63 -4.04 5.90
CA ALA A 212 9.10 -5.25 5.22
C ALA A 212 9.20 -6.42 6.19
N MET A 213 9.80 -6.21 7.37
CA MET A 213 9.94 -7.26 8.38
C MET A 213 8.60 -7.70 8.97
N ALA A 214 7.72 -6.75 9.26
CA ALA A 214 6.36 -7.06 9.71
C ALA A 214 5.59 -7.88 8.66
N GLY A 215 5.81 -7.59 7.38
CA GLY A 215 5.26 -8.37 6.28
C GLY A 215 5.77 -9.80 6.22
N LEU A 216 7.09 -9.98 6.32
CA LEU A 216 7.71 -11.30 6.36
C LEU A 216 7.20 -12.15 7.55
N ILE A 217 7.15 -11.56 8.74
CA ILE A 217 6.60 -12.22 9.94
C ILE A 217 5.12 -12.55 9.73
N GLY A 218 4.35 -11.65 9.11
CA GLY A 218 2.95 -11.88 8.75
C GLY A 218 2.76 -13.10 7.86
N ILE A 219 3.59 -13.24 6.82
CA ILE A 219 3.57 -14.39 5.90
C ILE A 219 3.94 -15.69 6.63
N ILE A 220 4.98 -15.66 7.48
CA ILE A 220 5.37 -16.84 8.26
C ILE A 220 4.21 -17.28 9.17
N ARG A 221 3.56 -16.34 9.85
CA ARG A 221 2.38 -16.63 10.68
C ARG A 221 1.20 -17.18 9.89
N GLN A 222 1.04 -16.75 8.64
CA GLN A 222 -0.02 -17.20 7.74
C GLN A 222 0.38 -18.42 6.90
N SER A 223 1.57 -18.98 7.09
CA SER A 223 2.09 -20.11 6.31
C SER A 223 1.16 -21.34 6.33
N GLY A 224 0.42 -21.55 7.42
CA GLY A 224 -0.59 -22.59 7.52
C GLY A 224 -1.75 -22.42 6.51
N ILE A 225 -2.18 -21.19 6.28
CA ILE A 225 -3.23 -20.83 5.32
C ILE A 225 -2.71 -21.00 3.89
N ILE A 226 -1.46 -20.59 3.65
CA ILE A 226 -0.79 -20.79 2.35
C ILE A 226 -0.71 -22.27 2.03
N LYS A 227 -0.30 -23.12 3.00
CA LYS A 227 -0.27 -24.58 2.84
C LYS A 227 -1.65 -25.17 2.55
N GLN A 228 -2.69 -24.70 3.24
CA GLN A 228 -4.07 -25.15 2.98
C GLN A 228 -4.54 -24.73 1.58
N ALA A 229 -4.29 -23.48 1.16
CA ALA A 229 -4.63 -22.99 -0.17
C ALA A 229 -3.91 -23.80 -1.26
N MET A 230 -2.60 -24.06 -1.08
CA MET A 230 -1.83 -24.90 -2.01
C MET A 230 -2.32 -26.36 -2.01
N GLY A 231 -2.65 -26.92 -0.85
CA GLY A 231 -3.23 -28.25 -0.74
C GLY A 231 -4.57 -28.38 -1.46
N LEU A 232 -5.43 -27.38 -1.36
CA LEU A 232 -6.68 -27.29 -2.13
C LEU A 232 -6.41 -27.20 -3.64
N ALA A 233 -5.44 -26.38 -4.05
CA ALA A 233 -5.04 -26.26 -5.46
C ALA A 233 -4.61 -27.62 -6.03
N VAL A 234 -3.72 -28.31 -5.34
CA VAL A 234 -3.24 -29.65 -5.75
C VAL A 234 -4.37 -30.69 -5.78
N SER A 235 -5.29 -30.65 -4.80
CA SER A 235 -6.41 -31.58 -4.73
C SER A 235 -7.44 -31.35 -5.83
N GLU A 236 -7.70 -30.10 -6.22
CA GLU A 236 -8.57 -29.75 -7.35
C GLU A 236 -7.93 -30.13 -8.70
N PHE A 237 -6.62 -29.92 -8.83
CA PHE A 237 -5.86 -30.36 -10.02
C PHE A 237 -5.87 -31.87 -10.17
N SER A 238 -5.78 -32.60 -9.05
CA SER A 238 -5.76 -34.07 -9.01
C SER A 238 -7.15 -34.71 -9.18
N GLY A 239 -8.20 -33.88 -9.35
CA GLY A 239 -9.59 -34.38 -9.54
C GLY A 239 -10.22 -35.01 -8.29
N LYS A 240 -9.56 -34.93 -7.13
CA LYS A 240 -9.98 -35.65 -5.91
C LYS A 240 -11.06 -34.93 -5.08
N LYS A 241 -11.33 -33.65 -5.32
CA LYS A 241 -12.45 -32.93 -4.68
C LYS A 241 -13.23 -32.15 -5.72
N LYS A 242 -14.54 -32.46 -5.85
CA LYS A 242 -15.48 -31.57 -6.54
C LYS A 242 -15.66 -30.32 -5.68
N ALA A 243 -15.71 -29.16 -6.34
CA ALA A 243 -16.05 -27.88 -5.69
C ALA A 243 -17.30 -28.05 -4.82
N GLU A 244 -17.28 -27.47 -3.62
CA GLU A 244 -18.45 -27.48 -2.73
C GLU A 244 -19.67 -26.92 -3.45
N THR A 245 -20.59 -27.77 -3.83
CA THR A 245 -21.79 -27.46 -4.63
C THR A 245 -22.85 -26.65 -3.86
N ASN A 246 -22.74 -26.58 -2.52
CA ASN A 246 -23.74 -25.96 -1.66
C ASN A 246 -23.44 -24.53 -1.19
N VAL A 247 -22.43 -23.85 -1.76
CA VAL A 247 -22.12 -22.47 -1.41
C VAL A 247 -22.91 -21.51 -2.30
N PRO A 248 -23.64 -20.52 -1.74
CA PRO A 248 -24.35 -19.49 -2.53
C PRO A 248 -23.41 -18.83 -3.53
N ARG A 249 -23.94 -18.49 -4.71
CA ARG A 249 -23.14 -17.87 -5.80
C ARG A 249 -22.34 -16.66 -5.34
N THR A 250 -22.88 -15.84 -4.45
CA THR A 250 -22.26 -14.63 -3.91
C THR A 250 -21.06 -14.88 -2.99
N GLN A 251 -20.92 -16.14 -2.48
CA GLN A 251 -19.83 -16.56 -1.61
C GLN A 251 -18.85 -17.52 -2.31
N ARG A 252 -19.07 -17.79 -3.58
CA ARG A 252 -18.23 -18.70 -4.36
C ARG A 252 -17.07 -17.91 -4.97
N ASP A 253 -15.85 -18.32 -4.65
CA ASP A 253 -14.62 -17.82 -5.28
C ASP A 253 -14.37 -18.51 -6.63
N LEU A 254 -13.43 -18.00 -7.41
CA LEU A 254 -12.94 -18.64 -8.62
C LEU A 254 -12.33 -19.99 -8.26
N THR A 255 -12.47 -20.97 -9.15
CA THR A 255 -11.85 -22.29 -8.96
C THR A 255 -10.33 -22.14 -8.96
N MET A 256 -9.63 -22.96 -8.17
CA MET A 256 -8.17 -22.95 -8.12
C MET A 256 -7.54 -23.22 -9.49
N ARG A 257 -8.21 -24.00 -10.32
CA ARG A 257 -7.78 -24.23 -11.71
C ARG A 257 -7.79 -22.92 -12.51
N THR A 258 -8.86 -22.12 -12.41
CA THR A 258 -8.95 -20.81 -13.08
C THR A 258 -7.90 -19.85 -12.54
N ILE A 259 -7.70 -19.79 -11.23
CA ILE A 259 -6.68 -18.93 -10.60
C ILE A 259 -5.29 -19.29 -11.14
N LEU A 260 -4.93 -20.56 -11.16
CA LEU A 260 -3.61 -21.01 -11.60
C LEU A 260 -3.40 -20.79 -13.10
N THR A 261 -4.41 -21.07 -13.92
CA THR A 261 -4.31 -20.82 -15.37
C THR A 261 -4.17 -19.33 -15.67
N THR A 262 -4.92 -18.47 -14.96
CA THR A 262 -4.79 -17.00 -15.11
C THR A 262 -3.43 -16.50 -14.61
N LEU A 263 -2.90 -17.07 -13.51
CA LEU A 263 -1.58 -16.75 -13.00
C LEU A 263 -0.48 -17.10 -14.01
N ILE A 264 -0.52 -18.31 -14.56
CA ILE A 264 0.46 -18.75 -15.56
C ILE A 264 0.37 -17.89 -16.81
N ALA A 265 -0.85 -17.59 -17.29
CA ALA A 265 -1.05 -16.70 -18.42
C ALA A 265 -0.52 -15.29 -18.17
N ALA A 266 -0.79 -14.72 -16.98
CA ALA A 266 -0.28 -13.40 -16.58
C ALA A 266 1.26 -13.38 -16.50
N LEU A 267 1.87 -14.40 -15.91
CA LEU A 267 3.34 -14.52 -15.84
C LEU A 267 3.96 -14.69 -17.22
N ALA A 268 3.37 -15.51 -18.09
CA ALA A 268 3.82 -15.67 -19.48
C ALA A 268 3.73 -14.35 -20.25
N THR A 269 2.61 -13.64 -20.13
CA THR A 269 2.44 -12.33 -20.78
C THR A 269 3.44 -11.31 -20.23
N THR A 270 3.69 -11.29 -18.93
CA THR A 270 4.70 -10.42 -18.30
C THR A 270 6.11 -10.77 -18.80
N PHE A 271 6.41 -12.04 -18.95
CA PHE A 271 7.68 -12.51 -19.51
C PHE A 271 7.92 -12.00 -20.94
N PHE A 272 6.94 -12.18 -21.81
CA PHE A 272 7.02 -11.68 -23.19
C PHE A 272 7.08 -10.16 -23.26
N PHE A 273 6.32 -9.47 -22.41
CA PHE A 273 6.37 -8.03 -22.31
C PHE A 273 7.76 -7.52 -21.88
N PHE A 274 8.40 -8.15 -20.91
CA PHE A 274 9.78 -7.80 -20.52
C PHE A 274 10.77 -8.12 -21.62
N GLN A 275 10.64 -9.29 -22.26
CA GLN A 275 11.56 -9.73 -23.31
C GLN A 275 11.56 -8.81 -24.52
N PHE A 276 10.37 -8.48 -25.03
CA PHE A 276 10.24 -7.72 -26.27
C PHE A 276 10.02 -6.22 -26.08
N GLY A 277 9.52 -5.80 -24.90
CA GLY A 277 9.17 -4.40 -24.62
C GLY A 277 10.22 -3.63 -23.84
N ILE A 278 11.09 -4.30 -23.06
CA ILE A 278 11.95 -3.62 -22.08
C ILE A 278 13.42 -4.09 -22.14
N LEU A 279 13.70 -5.37 -22.00
CA LEU A 279 15.04 -5.87 -21.69
C LEU A 279 15.78 -6.48 -22.88
N GLY A 280 15.09 -7.21 -23.77
CA GLY A 280 15.71 -7.88 -24.94
C GLY A 280 16.64 -9.06 -24.63
N ASN A 281 16.94 -9.36 -23.37
CA ASN A 281 17.84 -10.42 -22.93
C ASN A 281 17.09 -11.48 -22.10
N TRP A 282 17.12 -12.74 -22.54
CA TRP A 282 16.38 -13.84 -21.92
C TRP A 282 16.75 -14.08 -20.45
N GLY A 283 18.04 -14.02 -20.11
CA GLY A 283 18.51 -14.21 -18.74
C GLY A 283 18.02 -13.10 -17.79
N GLN A 284 18.15 -11.85 -18.19
CA GLN A 284 17.67 -10.70 -17.43
C GLN A 284 16.16 -10.71 -17.29
N THR A 285 15.44 -11.12 -18.33
CA THR A 285 13.98 -11.25 -18.32
C THR A 285 13.52 -12.31 -17.32
N ALA A 286 14.19 -13.45 -17.26
CA ALA A 286 13.86 -14.50 -16.29
C ALA A 286 14.09 -14.04 -14.84
N VAL A 287 15.20 -13.36 -14.58
CA VAL A 287 15.49 -12.78 -13.25
C VAL A 287 14.47 -11.69 -12.88
N ALA A 288 14.16 -10.79 -13.81
CA ALA A 288 13.15 -9.75 -13.58
C ALA A 288 11.77 -10.33 -13.27
N LEU A 289 11.35 -11.36 -14.02
CA LEU A 289 10.09 -12.05 -13.76
C LEU A 289 10.06 -12.70 -12.38
N LEU A 290 11.15 -13.37 -11.97
CA LEU A 290 11.27 -13.96 -10.64
C LEU A 290 11.14 -12.90 -9.54
N ILE A 291 11.84 -11.78 -9.69
CA ILE A 291 11.78 -10.66 -8.74
C ILE A 291 10.35 -10.12 -8.65
N VAL A 292 9.71 -9.84 -9.79
CA VAL A 292 8.33 -9.33 -9.83
C VAL A 292 7.36 -10.31 -9.18
N PHE A 293 7.49 -11.61 -9.46
CA PHE A 293 6.62 -12.63 -8.88
C PHE A 293 6.76 -12.70 -7.35
N VAL A 294 8.00 -12.80 -6.84
CA VAL A 294 8.29 -12.89 -5.41
C VAL A 294 7.80 -11.62 -4.69
N ILE A 295 8.12 -10.45 -5.23
CA ILE A 295 7.73 -9.17 -4.63
C ILE A 295 6.21 -9.00 -4.68
N SER A 296 5.56 -9.28 -5.81
CA SER A 296 4.10 -9.19 -5.90
C SER A 296 3.40 -10.12 -4.90
N PHE A 297 3.89 -11.35 -4.74
CA PHE A 297 3.32 -12.29 -3.76
C PHE A 297 3.49 -11.79 -2.33
N LEU A 298 4.70 -11.39 -1.95
CA LEU A 298 5.01 -10.89 -0.61
C LEU A 298 4.18 -9.65 -0.29
N PHE A 299 4.22 -8.65 -1.15
CA PHE A 299 3.59 -7.36 -0.86
C PHE A 299 2.08 -7.35 -1.03
N THR A 300 1.49 -8.19 -1.87
CA THR A 300 0.04 -8.37 -1.92
C THR A 300 -0.50 -8.85 -0.57
N THR A 301 0.17 -9.82 0.05
CA THR A 301 -0.23 -10.35 1.37
C THR A 301 -0.03 -9.31 2.47
N VAL A 302 1.11 -8.60 2.46
CA VAL A 302 1.42 -7.52 3.43
C VAL A 302 0.41 -6.39 3.31
N ALA A 303 0.15 -5.93 2.08
CA ALA A 303 -0.80 -4.86 1.81
C ALA A 303 -2.21 -5.24 2.27
N ALA A 304 -2.67 -6.47 1.97
CA ALA A 304 -3.97 -6.95 2.41
C ALA A 304 -4.13 -6.92 3.93
N ASN A 305 -3.09 -7.33 4.66
CA ASN A 305 -3.08 -7.32 6.13
C ASN A 305 -3.10 -5.88 6.68
N ALA A 306 -2.29 -5.00 6.11
CA ALA A 306 -2.24 -3.60 6.50
C ALA A 306 -3.55 -2.86 6.21
N ILE A 307 -4.17 -3.09 5.04
CA ILE A 307 -5.47 -2.52 4.68
C ILE A 307 -6.57 -3.00 5.65
N ALA A 308 -6.54 -4.28 6.05
CA ALA A 308 -7.49 -4.80 7.02
C ALA A 308 -7.42 -4.08 8.38
N ILE A 309 -6.25 -3.55 8.75
CA ILE A 309 -6.01 -2.89 10.05
C ILE A 309 -6.19 -1.37 9.96
N VAL A 310 -5.56 -0.73 8.96
CA VAL A 310 -5.44 0.73 8.85
C VAL A 310 -6.44 1.32 7.83
N GLY A 311 -6.89 0.50 6.87
CA GLY A 311 -7.81 0.91 5.81
C GLY A 311 -7.10 1.34 4.53
N SER A 312 -6.01 2.08 4.62
CA SER A 312 -5.20 2.47 3.46
C SER A 312 -3.99 1.56 3.26
N ASN A 313 -3.47 1.51 2.05
CA ASN A 313 -2.26 0.75 1.75
C ASN A 313 -1.02 1.55 2.17
N PRO A 314 -0.29 1.15 3.24
CA PRO A 314 0.94 1.83 3.66
C PRO A 314 2.13 1.50 2.76
N VAL A 315 1.99 0.47 1.93
CA VAL A 315 3.03 0.04 0.99
C VAL A 315 2.84 0.80 -0.33
N SER A 316 3.32 2.03 -0.38
CA SER A 316 3.33 2.80 -1.62
C SER A 316 4.32 2.20 -2.63
N GLY A 317 4.14 2.48 -3.93
CA GLY A 317 5.09 2.11 -4.97
C GLY A 317 6.52 2.60 -4.65
N MET A 318 6.65 3.75 -4.01
CA MET A 318 7.93 4.30 -3.57
C MET A 318 8.58 3.44 -2.46
N THR A 319 7.82 2.91 -1.51
CA THR A 319 8.31 1.97 -0.49
C THR A 319 8.86 0.70 -1.13
N LEU A 320 8.13 0.15 -2.11
CA LEU A 320 8.57 -1.01 -2.89
C LEU A 320 9.85 -0.75 -3.67
N MET A 321 9.93 0.36 -4.39
CA MET A 321 11.13 0.76 -5.14
C MET A 321 12.34 0.91 -4.20
N THR A 322 12.15 1.55 -3.05
CA THR A 322 13.24 1.70 -2.06
C THR A 322 13.73 0.35 -1.56
N LEU A 323 12.83 -0.60 -1.28
CA LEU A 323 13.22 -1.95 -0.83
C LEU A 323 13.94 -2.74 -1.92
N ILE A 324 13.46 -2.66 -3.17
CA ILE A 324 14.09 -3.32 -4.31
C ILE A 324 15.49 -2.75 -4.53
N LEU A 325 15.63 -1.43 -4.59
CA LEU A 325 16.92 -0.77 -4.79
C LEU A 325 17.86 -1.03 -3.61
N ALA A 326 17.39 -0.92 -2.37
CA ALA A 326 18.20 -1.20 -1.18
C ALA A 326 18.66 -2.66 -1.10
N SER A 327 17.93 -3.60 -1.70
CA SER A 327 18.31 -5.01 -1.76
C SER A 327 19.31 -5.30 -2.89
N LEU A 328 19.13 -4.66 -4.04
CA LEU A 328 19.94 -4.93 -5.24
C LEU A 328 21.26 -4.15 -5.27
N VAL A 329 21.26 -2.90 -4.81
CA VAL A 329 22.45 -2.03 -4.83
C VAL A 329 23.60 -2.59 -3.99
N PRO A 330 23.42 -3.05 -2.73
CA PRO A 330 24.53 -3.65 -1.96
C PRO A 330 25.10 -4.90 -2.62
N VAL A 331 24.24 -5.73 -3.24
CA VAL A 331 24.68 -6.93 -3.96
C VAL A 331 25.53 -6.57 -5.18
N SER A 332 25.13 -5.55 -5.93
CA SER A 332 25.90 -5.05 -7.08
C SER A 332 27.25 -4.43 -6.65
N TYR A 333 27.26 -3.65 -5.57
CA TYR A 333 28.48 -3.04 -5.05
C TYR A 333 29.48 -4.06 -4.50
N THR A 334 29.01 -5.09 -3.81
CA THR A 334 29.87 -6.17 -3.32
C THR A 334 30.46 -7.00 -4.46
N HIS A 335 29.71 -7.22 -5.55
CA HIS A 335 30.23 -7.91 -6.73
C HIS A 335 31.18 -7.06 -7.57
N LEU A 336 30.93 -5.76 -7.76
CA LEU A 336 31.82 -4.85 -8.48
C LEU A 336 33.16 -4.66 -7.75
N ARG A 337 33.15 -4.46 -6.42
CA ARG A 337 34.39 -4.38 -5.63
C ARG A 337 35.17 -5.70 -5.61
N ALA A 338 34.51 -6.83 -5.61
CA ALA A 338 35.20 -8.13 -5.71
C ALA A 338 35.87 -8.32 -7.07
N HIS A 339 35.37 -7.74 -8.15
CA HIS A 339 35.98 -7.73 -9.46
C HIS A 339 37.16 -6.74 -9.60
N GLU A 340 37.04 -5.55 -8.98
CA GLU A 340 38.12 -4.56 -8.96
C GLU A 340 39.33 -5.04 -8.15
N THR A 341 39.12 -5.68 -7.01
CA THR A 341 40.18 -6.26 -6.18
C THR A 341 40.83 -7.49 -6.79
N CYS A 342 40.19 -8.18 -7.74
CA CYS A 342 40.83 -9.27 -8.50
C CYS A 342 41.58 -8.81 -9.77
N ALA A 343 41.37 -7.57 -10.22
CA ALA A 343 42.06 -6.99 -11.37
C ALA A 343 43.36 -6.26 -10.99
N ASP A 344 43.54 -5.95 -9.68
CA ASP A 344 44.74 -5.28 -9.13
C ASP A 344 45.73 -6.24 -8.45
N LEU A 345 45.54 -7.55 -8.56
CA LEU A 345 46.49 -8.60 -8.18
C LEU A 345 47.00 -9.34 -9.42
#